data_647008136852e9c582be38c2a2958e6a
#
_entry.id   647008136852e9c582be38c2a2958e6a
#
_cell.length_a   1.000
_cell.length_b   1.000
_cell.length_c   1.000
_cell.angle_alpha   90.00
_cell.angle_beta   90.00
_cell.angle_gamma   90.00
#
_symmetry.space_group_name_H-M   'P 1'
#
loop_
_entity.id
_entity.type
_entity.pdbx_description
1 polymer ?
#
loop_
_entity_poly.entity_id
_entity_poly.type
_entity_poly.pdbx_seq_one_letter_code
_entity_poly.pdbx_strand_id
1 'polypeptide(L)'
;MDQFSAAGKPGEAGDFAARDSASAPKSDTEFVPGEFVPGEFEHGGGHSGGAAPSATGAAASGPGGPQSPEGAAATAGHSAQQSGAAQAWTALGGDPALLARVSRERRAGLLPSALPVLELASATVAACSLAAAEFSCVRARSALLPPVRVDDGAVATAFLSDRLVRIDGRAPVTFAPLSRFWRTADGWVRTHANYPHHRARLLSALGMSDHGPAEDEAAAGRVATELAGRQALDVEEAVYAEGGLAVAVRTPEEWESHPQRAAVAPTPLVSLSRLDGAPTPALDGPPGPGGLRGLRVLDLTRVLAGPVATRTLALLGADVLRIDAPERPEFLDTHADTNLGKRSTLLDLSSRAGQTTFEELLASAHVVVTGYRPGALDRFGLAPESLMDRRPGLVVGQLSAWGAHGPWQRRRGFDSLVQAATGIACLEAAGGSGTAGKVSSSPDLTPGALPAQALDHGSGYLLAAGLLRALTEQRTGTAGSRLVRLSLARTAHWLLHDLPAAEAGTGAGTGAGTEPGAQPGGAAREAAGAAQPAFDQAPWLTEADSPLGRLRYALSPVGFGPAGSATPSAAGSPLDWARVTGQVGGDATEWV
;
A
#
# COMPACT_ATOMS: atom_id res chain seq x y z
N MET A 1 23.58 -61.11 0.88
CA MET A 1 24.35 -61.41 -0.28
C MET A 1 24.81 -60.06 -0.80
N ASP A 2 25.88 -59.64 -0.23
CA ASP A 2 27.28 -59.55 -0.75
C ASP A 2 27.44 -58.30 -1.61
N GLN A 3 28.08 -57.27 -1.00
CA GLN A 3 29.51 -56.95 -0.94
C GLN A 3 30.05 -56.41 -2.29
N PHE A 4 30.51 -55.16 -2.29
CA PHE A 4 31.93 -54.78 -2.25
C PHE A 4 32.05 -53.25 -2.23
N SER A 5 32.57 -52.71 -1.26
CA SER A 5 33.67 -51.92 -0.80
C SER A 5 34.81 -51.72 -1.83
N ALA A 6 35.25 -50.48 -2.02
CA ALA A 6 36.67 -50.11 -2.01
C ALA A 6 36.87 -48.58 -2.09
N ALA A 7 37.67 -48.14 -1.16
CA ALA A 7 38.24 -46.84 -0.93
C ALA A 7 39.36 -46.49 -1.92
N GLY A 8 39.65 -45.19 -2.08
CA GLY A 8 40.84 -44.65 -2.70
C GLY A 8 41.00 -43.17 -2.41
N LYS A 9 41.93 -42.85 -1.51
CA LYS A 9 42.54 -41.53 -1.24
C LYS A 9 43.93 -41.47 -1.90
N PRO A 10 44.73 -40.37 -1.77
CA PRO A 10 44.73 -39.07 -2.45
C PRO A 10 46.08 -38.83 -3.17
N GLY A 11 46.24 -37.77 -3.91
CA GLY A 11 47.52 -37.34 -4.49
C GLY A 11 47.35 -35.92 -5.06
N GLU A 12 47.93 -35.05 -4.45
CA GLU A 12 49.17 -34.28 -4.59
C GLU A 12 49.01 -32.95 -5.36
N ALA A 13 49.61 -31.96 -4.72
CA ALA A 13 49.78 -30.57 -5.04
C ALA A 13 50.56 -30.33 -6.35
N GLY A 14 50.25 -29.22 -6.99
CA GLY A 14 51.00 -28.60 -8.06
C GLY A 14 50.95 -27.09 -7.97
N ASP A 15 51.97 -26.53 -7.36
CA ASP A 15 52.34 -25.12 -7.38
C ASP A 15 52.49 -24.61 -8.82
N PHE A 16 51.96 -23.44 -9.13
CA PHE A 16 52.53 -22.55 -10.14
C PHE A 16 52.41 -21.08 -9.74
N ALA A 17 53.57 -20.48 -9.71
CA ALA A 17 53.90 -19.15 -9.22
C ALA A 17 53.42 -18.00 -10.11
N ALA A 18 53.35 -16.86 -9.46
CA ALA A 18 53.21 -15.48 -9.88
C ALA A 18 53.88 -15.07 -11.21
N ARG A 19 53.21 -14.20 -11.95
CA ARG A 19 53.87 -13.11 -12.73
C ARG A 19 52.98 -11.86 -12.80
N ASP A 20 53.50 -10.81 -12.20
CA ASP A 20 53.67 -9.40 -12.54
C ASP A 20 52.60 -8.64 -13.37
N SER A 21 52.05 -7.68 -12.69
CA SER A 21 51.98 -6.22 -12.91
C SER A 21 51.82 -5.70 -14.35
N ALA A 22 50.68 -5.03 -14.58
CA ALA A 22 50.62 -3.85 -15.43
C ALA A 22 49.56 -2.86 -14.90
N SER A 23 50.05 -1.67 -14.64
CA SER A 23 49.39 -0.48 -14.10
C SER A 23 48.28 0.06 -14.98
N ALA A 24 47.16 0.47 -14.35
CA ALA A 24 46.08 1.30 -14.90
C ALA A 24 46.43 2.79 -14.74
N PRO A 25 46.03 3.66 -15.65
CA PRO A 25 46.07 5.10 -15.41
C PRO A 25 44.79 5.57 -14.71
N LYS A 26 45.00 6.32 -13.62
CA LYS A 26 43.98 7.15 -12.98
C LYS A 26 43.67 8.36 -13.88
N SER A 27 42.42 8.62 -14.12
CA SER A 27 41.98 9.93 -14.60
C SER A 27 41.05 10.54 -13.52
N ASP A 28 41.63 11.42 -12.74
CA ASP A 28 40.93 12.38 -11.90
C ASP A 28 40.28 13.41 -12.83
N THR A 29 38.97 13.53 -12.73
CA THR A 29 38.25 14.70 -13.20
C THR A 29 37.40 15.21 -12.04
N GLU A 30 37.93 16.21 -11.36
CA GLU A 30 37.22 17.08 -10.42
C GLU A 30 36.06 17.75 -11.16
N PHE A 31 34.87 17.63 -10.60
CA PHE A 31 33.67 18.35 -11.01
C PHE A 31 33.47 19.52 -10.04
N VAL A 32 33.73 20.75 -10.51
CA VAL A 32 33.46 22.01 -9.82
C VAL A 32 31.98 22.38 -10.00
N PRO A 33 31.23 22.73 -8.94
CA PRO A 33 29.85 23.21 -9.08
C PRO A 33 29.84 24.64 -9.59
N GLY A 34 29.20 24.87 -10.74
CA GLY A 34 28.91 26.20 -11.27
C GLY A 34 27.75 26.86 -10.55
N GLU A 35 27.95 28.06 -10.10
CA GLU A 35 26.97 28.99 -9.55
C GLU A 35 25.87 29.30 -10.56
N PHE A 36 24.62 29.23 -10.13
CA PHE A 36 23.46 29.65 -10.90
C PHE A 36 23.02 31.03 -10.44
N VAL A 37 23.16 32.02 -11.32
CA VAL A 37 22.69 33.40 -11.13
C VAL A 37 21.23 33.49 -11.60
N PRO A 38 20.30 34.09 -10.85
CA PRO A 38 18.92 34.32 -11.31
C PRO A 38 18.85 35.50 -12.26
N GLY A 39 18.32 35.27 -13.45
CA GLY A 39 17.97 36.31 -14.40
C GLY A 39 16.58 36.89 -14.11
N GLU A 40 16.52 38.18 -13.97
CA GLU A 40 15.31 39.02 -13.88
C GLU A 40 14.57 38.98 -15.24
N PHE A 41 13.24 38.85 -15.20
CA PHE A 41 12.38 39.19 -16.33
C PHE A 41 11.41 40.32 -15.95
N GLU A 42 11.53 41.39 -16.71
CA GLU A 42 10.81 42.65 -16.61
C GLU A 42 9.30 42.53 -16.90
N HIS A 43 8.56 43.41 -16.21
CA HIS A 43 7.17 43.71 -16.44
C HIS A 43 6.91 44.46 -17.75
N GLY A 44 5.94 43.98 -18.53
CA GLY A 44 5.32 44.74 -19.61
C GLY A 44 3.82 44.88 -19.35
N GLY A 45 3.40 46.10 -19.01
CA GLY A 45 2.02 46.47 -18.80
C GLY A 45 1.23 46.72 -20.09
N GLY A 46 -0.09 46.61 -20.03
CA GLY A 46 -1.00 47.00 -21.09
C GLY A 46 -2.45 47.06 -20.57
N HIS A 47 -2.90 48.29 -20.38
CA HIS A 47 -4.30 48.67 -20.01
C HIS A 47 -5.28 48.50 -21.18
N SER A 48 -6.55 48.17 -20.84
CA SER A 48 -7.86 48.73 -21.30
C SER A 48 -8.96 47.79 -20.83
N GLY A 49 -9.99 48.13 -20.05
CA GLY A 49 -10.88 49.28 -20.18
C GLY A 49 -12.21 48.77 -20.76
N GLY A 50 -13.30 48.64 -19.96
CA GLY A 50 -14.63 48.39 -20.50
C GLY A 50 -15.63 47.92 -19.44
N ALA A 51 -16.30 48.80 -18.90
CA ALA A 51 -17.59 49.13 -18.32
C ALA A 51 -18.70 48.03 -18.23
N ALA A 52 -19.35 48.02 -17.07
CA ALA A 52 -20.67 47.41 -16.81
C ALA A 52 -21.81 48.28 -17.38
N PRO A 53 -23.01 47.77 -17.49
CA PRO A 53 -24.15 48.53 -16.99
C PRO A 53 -25.06 47.79 -16.03
N SER A 54 -25.44 48.54 -15.04
CA SER A 54 -26.57 48.34 -14.12
C SER A 54 -27.89 48.59 -14.81
N ALA A 55 -28.95 47.88 -14.45
CA ALA A 55 -30.33 48.36 -14.59
C ALA A 55 -31.22 47.83 -13.46
N THR A 56 -31.81 48.78 -12.81
CA THR A 56 -32.82 48.82 -11.78
C THR A 56 -34.23 48.57 -12.31
N GLY A 57 -35.13 48.16 -11.40
CA GLY A 57 -36.59 48.43 -11.52
C GLY A 57 -37.48 47.28 -11.08
N ALA A 58 -38.00 47.34 -9.93
CA ALA A 58 -39.20 47.93 -9.39
C ALA A 58 -40.35 46.92 -9.12
N ALA A 59 -40.91 47.07 -7.97
CA ALA A 59 -41.92 46.32 -7.24
C ALA A 59 -43.33 46.33 -7.83
N ALA A 60 -44.13 45.33 -7.50
CA ALA A 60 -45.58 45.50 -7.25
C ALA A 60 -46.14 44.43 -6.30
N SER A 61 -47.00 44.92 -5.42
CA SER A 61 -47.60 44.39 -4.22
C SER A 61 -48.87 43.54 -4.40
N GLY A 62 -49.02 42.48 -3.61
CA GLY A 62 -50.01 41.92 -2.74
C GLY A 62 -51.47 41.61 -3.29
N PRO A 63 -52.45 41.04 -2.47
CA PRO A 63 -52.33 40.31 -1.20
C PRO A 63 -53.17 39.00 -1.14
N GLY A 64 -53.12 38.23 -0.06
CA GLY A 64 -54.20 37.30 0.35
C GLY A 64 -53.70 35.96 0.91
N GLY A 65 -53.72 35.80 2.24
CA GLY A 65 -53.59 34.49 2.90
C GLY A 65 -54.99 33.81 3.02
N PRO A 66 -55.10 32.64 3.69
CA PRO A 66 -54.74 32.45 5.11
C PRO A 66 -54.12 31.06 5.53
N GLN A 67 -53.41 31.14 6.65
CA GLN A 67 -53.34 30.23 7.82
C GLN A 67 -53.05 28.73 7.69
N SER A 68 -52.02 28.43 8.45
CA SER A 68 -51.39 27.20 8.95
C SER A 68 -52.31 26.08 9.46
N PRO A 69 -51.71 24.86 9.68
CA PRO A 69 -51.31 24.59 11.06
C PRO A 69 -49.85 24.14 11.24
N GLU A 70 -49.37 24.53 12.39
CA GLU A 70 -48.13 24.21 13.03
C GLU A 70 -47.90 22.71 13.20
N GLY A 71 -46.63 22.34 13.18
CA GLY A 71 -46.14 21.22 13.96
C GLY A 71 -45.33 20.17 13.24
N ALA A 72 -44.07 20.47 12.87
CA ALA A 72 -42.99 19.49 12.97
C ALA A 72 -41.68 20.24 13.03
N ALA A 73 -41.08 20.19 14.23
CA ALA A 73 -39.83 20.82 14.57
C ALA A 73 -38.73 20.46 13.61
N ALA A 74 -38.02 21.48 13.17
CA ALA A 74 -36.74 21.40 12.51
C ALA A 74 -35.75 20.62 13.40
N THR A 75 -35.45 19.38 13.03
CA THR A 75 -34.21 18.75 13.45
C THR A 75 -33.12 19.24 12.53
N ALA A 76 -32.24 20.06 13.11
CA ALA A 76 -31.08 20.64 12.50
C ALA A 76 -30.25 19.58 11.73
N GLY A 77 -29.91 19.97 10.50
CA GLY A 77 -29.03 19.18 9.64
C GLY A 77 -27.67 18.89 10.26
N HIS A 78 -27.49 17.71 10.79
CA HIS A 78 -26.22 17.03 10.68
C HIS A 78 -26.16 16.57 9.23
N SER A 79 -25.26 17.15 8.43
CA SER A 79 -24.88 16.59 7.13
C SER A 79 -24.46 15.15 7.41
N ALA A 80 -25.29 14.17 7.02
CA ALA A 80 -24.99 12.76 7.21
C ALA A 80 -23.62 12.51 6.55
N GLN A 81 -22.61 12.27 7.37
CA GLN A 81 -21.26 11.99 6.90
C GLN A 81 -21.35 10.77 5.98
N GLN A 82 -20.91 10.92 4.73
CA GLN A 82 -20.99 9.82 3.76
C GLN A 82 -20.20 8.63 4.30
N SER A 83 -20.70 7.40 4.09
CA SER A 83 -19.97 6.18 4.46
C SER A 83 -18.61 6.12 3.77
N GLY A 84 -17.63 5.45 4.37
CA GLY A 84 -16.31 5.28 3.78
C GLY A 84 -16.37 4.70 2.36
N ALA A 85 -17.28 3.75 2.09
CA ALA A 85 -17.50 3.19 0.76
C ALA A 85 -17.97 4.26 -0.25
N ALA A 86 -18.87 5.16 0.15
CA ALA A 86 -19.33 6.25 -0.72
C ALA A 86 -18.21 7.26 -1.01
N GLN A 87 -17.40 7.59 0.00
CA GLN A 87 -16.24 8.47 -0.18
C GLN A 87 -15.20 7.86 -1.14
N ALA A 88 -14.85 6.58 -0.95
CA ALA A 88 -13.92 5.87 -1.83
C ALA A 88 -14.46 5.78 -3.27
N TRP A 89 -15.75 5.46 -3.44
CA TRP A 89 -16.39 5.36 -4.75
C TRP A 89 -16.46 6.71 -5.48
N THR A 90 -16.76 7.78 -4.75
CA THR A 90 -16.73 9.15 -5.27
C THR A 90 -15.34 9.57 -5.71
N ALA A 91 -14.30 9.24 -4.90
CA ALA A 91 -12.90 9.51 -5.25
C ALA A 91 -12.46 8.78 -6.53
N LEU A 92 -13.09 7.67 -6.86
CA LEU A 92 -12.88 6.89 -8.09
C LEU A 92 -13.71 7.41 -9.29
N GLY A 93 -14.50 8.48 -9.13
CA GLY A 93 -15.37 8.99 -10.17
C GLY A 93 -16.50 8.02 -10.55
N GLY A 94 -16.88 7.14 -9.63
CA GLY A 94 -17.93 6.14 -9.86
C GLY A 94 -19.33 6.74 -9.77
N ASP A 95 -20.30 6.13 -10.49
CA ASP A 95 -21.72 6.51 -10.41
C ASP A 95 -22.27 6.20 -9.01
N PRO A 96 -22.72 7.21 -8.23
CA PRO A 96 -23.26 6.99 -6.88
C PRO A 96 -24.46 6.02 -6.84
N ALA A 97 -25.22 5.89 -7.91
CA ALA A 97 -26.36 4.96 -7.98
C ALA A 97 -25.91 3.49 -7.84
N LEU A 98 -24.67 3.16 -8.21
CA LEU A 98 -24.16 1.80 -8.11
C LEU A 98 -23.89 1.37 -6.67
N LEU A 99 -23.76 2.29 -5.72
CA LEU A 99 -23.62 1.98 -4.30
C LEU A 99 -24.81 1.18 -3.74
N ALA A 100 -26.00 1.32 -4.33
CA ALA A 100 -27.17 0.53 -3.98
C ALA A 100 -26.98 -0.99 -4.24
N ARG A 101 -25.96 -1.38 -5.00
CA ARG A 101 -25.62 -2.78 -5.25
C ARG A 101 -24.69 -3.38 -4.18
N VAL A 102 -24.18 -2.55 -3.27
CA VAL A 102 -23.25 -2.97 -2.21
C VAL A 102 -24.03 -3.27 -0.93
N SER A 103 -23.82 -4.44 -0.38
CA SER A 103 -24.29 -4.83 0.96
C SER A 103 -23.10 -5.22 1.83
N ARG A 104 -23.17 -4.91 3.13
CA ARG A 104 -22.11 -5.25 4.11
C ARG A 104 -22.68 -6.10 5.23
N GLU A 105 -22.05 -7.24 5.47
CA GLU A 105 -22.27 -8.08 6.65
C GLU A 105 -21.34 -7.60 7.76
N ARG A 106 -21.90 -6.81 8.68
CA ARG A 106 -21.15 -6.18 9.78
C ARG A 106 -20.84 -7.19 10.89
N ARG A 107 -19.62 -7.13 11.43
CA ARG A 107 -19.17 -7.92 12.59
C ARG A 107 -18.42 -7.01 13.55
N ALA A 108 -18.77 -7.07 14.84
CA ALA A 108 -18.11 -6.29 15.88
C ALA A 108 -16.78 -6.94 16.32
N GLY A 109 -15.89 -6.11 16.88
CA GLY A 109 -14.65 -6.56 17.53
C GLY A 109 -13.51 -6.96 16.59
N LEU A 110 -13.65 -6.68 15.29
CA LEU A 110 -12.63 -6.96 14.28
C LEU A 110 -11.68 -5.76 14.10
N LEU A 111 -10.39 -6.02 13.88
CA LEU A 111 -9.35 -5.02 13.71
C LEU A 111 -9.44 -3.92 14.79
N PRO A 112 -9.32 -4.27 16.09
CA PRO A 112 -9.49 -3.34 17.19
C PRO A 112 -8.45 -2.22 17.12
N SER A 113 -8.91 -0.96 17.17
CA SER A 113 -8.08 0.23 16.99
C SER A 113 -8.82 1.45 17.56
N ALA A 114 -8.09 2.48 17.97
CA ALA A 114 -8.64 3.78 18.32
C ALA A 114 -9.21 4.52 17.08
N LEU A 115 -8.80 4.11 15.89
CA LEU A 115 -9.20 4.67 14.59
C LEU A 115 -10.18 3.73 13.87
N PRO A 116 -10.97 4.21 12.90
CA PRO A 116 -11.97 3.42 12.18
C PRO A 116 -11.33 2.47 11.13
N VAL A 117 -10.41 1.60 11.56
CA VAL A 117 -9.65 0.70 10.67
C VAL A 117 -10.54 -0.30 9.95
N LEU A 118 -11.55 -0.86 10.63
CA LEU A 118 -12.50 -1.77 9.98
C LEU A 118 -13.37 -1.06 8.93
N GLU A 119 -13.67 0.23 9.14
CA GLU A 119 -14.40 1.04 8.13
C GLU A 119 -13.51 1.30 6.92
N LEU A 120 -12.23 1.70 7.12
CA LEU A 120 -11.26 1.82 6.03
C LEU A 120 -11.17 0.53 5.22
N ALA A 121 -11.01 -0.60 5.92
CA ALA A 121 -10.84 -1.89 5.29
C ALA A 121 -12.07 -2.29 4.47
N SER A 122 -13.27 -2.22 5.07
CA SER A 122 -14.52 -2.59 4.39
C SER A 122 -14.86 -1.64 3.24
N ALA A 123 -14.57 -0.34 3.39
CA ALA A 123 -14.81 0.66 2.35
C ALA A 123 -13.94 0.44 1.12
N THR A 124 -12.64 0.14 1.32
CA THR A 124 -11.70 -0.09 0.21
C THR A 124 -12.01 -1.37 -0.54
N VAL A 125 -12.39 -2.44 0.17
CA VAL A 125 -12.83 -3.71 -0.43
C VAL A 125 -14.17 -3.53 -1.17
N ALA A 126 -15.12 -2.77 -0.61
CA ALA A 126 -16.38 -2.46 -1.27
C ALA A 126 -16.19 -1.73 -2.59
N ALA A 127 -15.37 -0.67 -2.59
CA ALA A 127 -15.05 0.09 -3.79
C ALA A 127 -14.34 -0.76 -4.85
N CYS A 128 -13.42 -1.63 -4.42
CA CYS A 128 -12.72 -2.56 -5.32
C CYS A 128 -13.66 -3.59 -5.95
N SER A 129 -14.52 -4.21 -5.14
CA SER A 129 -15.50 -5.20 -5.62
C SER A 129 -16.52 -4.57 -6.56
N LEU A 130 -16.94 -3.33 -6.29
CA LEU A 130 -17.87 -2.60 -7.14
C LEU A 130 -17.23 -2.24 -8.48
N ALA A 131 -15.97 -1.76 -8.47
CA ALA A 131 -15.23 -1.48 -9.70
C ALA A 131 -14.99 -2.75 -10.54
N ALA A 132 -14.74 -3.89 -9.90
CA ALA A 132 -14.59 -5.18 -10.57
C ALA A 132 -15.91 -5.64 -11.20
N ALA A 133 -17.02 -5.53 -10.48
CA ALA A 133 -18.35 -5.83 -10.99
C ALA A 133 -18.72 -4.96 -12.20
N GLU A 134 -18.46 -3.65 -12.13
CA GLU A 134 -18.70 -2.70 -13.21
C GLU A 134 -17.87 -3.05 -14.46
N PHE A 135 -16.57 -3.25 -14.29
CA PHE A 135 -15.70 -3.62 -15.42
C PHE A 135 -16.12 -4.95 -16.06
N SER A 136 -16.48 -5.95 -15.24
CA SER A 136 -16.98 -7.23 -15.72
C SER A 136 -18.25 -7.07 -16.58
N CYS A 137 -19.19 -6.20 -16.17
CA CYS A 137 -20.38 -5.87 -16.95
C CYS A 137 -20.03 -5.21 -18.28
N VAL A 138 -19.11 -4.24 -18.28
CA VAL A 138 -18.65 -3.57 -19.51
C VAL A 138 -18.06 -4.58 -20.48
N ARG A 139 -17.23 -5.50 -19.99
CA ARG A 139 -16.63 -6.57 -20.78
C ARG A 139 -17.64 -7.56 -21.32
N ALA A 140 -18.60 -7.93 -20.50
CA ALA A 140 -19.68 -8.87 -20.88
C ALA A 140 -20.80 -8.20 -21.69
N ARG A 141 -20.76 -6.88 -21.87
CA ARG A 141 -21.85 -6.06 -22.45
C ARG A 141 -23.20 -6.33 -21.76
N SER A 142 -23.15 -6.50 -20.43
CA SER A 142 -24.33 -6.72 -19.59
C SER A 142 -24.86 -5.40 -19.06
N ALA A 143 -26.17 -5.21 -19.13
CA ALA A 143 -26.82 -4.06 -18.52
C ALA A 143 -27.08 -4.23 -17.02
N LEU A 144 -26.97 -5.44 -16.48
CA LEU A 144 -27.27 -5.76 -15.09
C LEU A 144 -25.98 -5.94 -14.29
N LEU A 145 -25.71 -4.99 -13.39
CA LEU A 145 -24.61 -5.10 -12.44
C LEU A 145 -24.93 -6.15 -11.37
N PRO A 146 -24.07 -7.15 -11.15
CA PRO A 146 -24.26 -8.14 -10.09
C PRO A 146 -24.17 -7.47 -8.70
N PRO A 147 -24.82 -8.04 -7.66
CA PRO A 147 -24.68 -7.55 -6.31
C PRO A 147 -23.25 -7.76 -5.78
N VAL A 148 -22.81 -6.82 -4.96
CA VAL A 148 -21.54 -6.86 -4.21
C VAL A 148 -21.87 -7.10 -2.75
N ARG A 149 -21.21 -8.10 -2.14
CA ARG A 149 -21.33 -8.38 -0.71
C ARG A 149 -19.95 -8.26 -0.08
N VAL A 150 -19.84 -7.48 0.99
CA VAL A 150 -18.65 -7.31 1.81
C VAL A 150 -18.91 -7.97 3.16
N ASP A 151 -18.12 -8.97 3.52
CA ASP A 151 -18.15 -9.64 4.83
C ASP A 151 -16.97 -9.12 5.67
N ASP A 152 -17.25 -8.48 6.79
CA ASP A 152 -16.24 -7.91 7.68
C ASP A 152 -15.24 -8.96 8.19
N GLY A 153 -15.63 -10.23 8.34
CA GLY A 153 -14.73 -11.33 8.72
C GLY A 153 -13.73 -11.66 7.61
N ALA A 154 -14.21 -11.74 6.36
CA ALA A 154 -13.33 -11.91 5.20
C ALA A 154 -12.36 -10.74 5.06
N VAL A 155 -12.87 -9.51 5.22
CA VAL A 155 -12.07 -8.28 5.16
C VAL A 155 -10.98 -8.27 6.23
N ALA A 156 -11.34 -8.51 7.50
CA ALA A 156 -10.38 -8.52 8.60
C ALA A 156 -9.31 -9.61 8.42
N THR A 157 -9.70 -10.81 7.96
CA THR A 157 -8.75 -11.90 7.68
C THR A 157 -7.79 -11.53 6.55
N ALA A 158 -8.27 -10.90 5.48
CA ALA A 158 -7.44 -10.47 4.36
C ALA A 158 -6.47 -9.34 4.73
N PHE A 159 -6.86 -8.43 5.64
CA PHE A 159 -5.98 -7.39 6.18
C PHE A 159 -4.90 -7.91 7.14
N LEU A 160 -5.02 -9.17 7.55
CA LEU A 160 -4.03 -9.89 8.36
C LEU A 160 -3.29 -10.96 7.55
N SER A 161 -3.47 -11.04 6.24
CA SER A 161 -2.97 -12.14 5.40
C SER A 161 -1.46 -12.34 5.53
N ASP A 162 -0.68 -11.25 5.59
CA ASP A 162 0.77 -11.24 5.79
C ASP A 162 1.23 -11.88 7.11
N ARG A 163 0.36 -11.92 8.13
CA ARG A 163 0.60 -12.57 9.43
C ARG A 163 0.03 -13.98 9.52
N LEU A 164 -0.98 -14.27 8.69
CA LEU A 164 -1.72 -15.55 8.71
C LEU A 164 -1.16 -16.59 7.74
N VAL A 165 -0.37 -16.17 6.74
CA VAL A 165 0.30 -17.08 5.80
C VAL A 165 1.19 -18.07 6.57
N ARG A 166 1.19 -19.34 6.13
CA ARG A 166 2.08 -20.39 6.67
C ARG A 166 2.65 -21.18 5.51
N ILE A 167 3.93 -21.54 5.62
CA ILE A 167 4.61 -22.48 4.74
C ILE A 167 5.00 -23.68 5.61
N ASP A 168 4.41 -24.85 5.32
CA ASP A 168 4.60 -26.07 6.13
C ASP A 168 4.33 -25.83 7.64
N GLY A 169 3.33 -25.00 7.96
CA GLY A 169 2.96 -24.62 9.32
C GLY A 169 3.85 -23.54 9.96
N ARG A 170 4.98 -23.16 9.35
CA ARG A 170 5.89 -22.12 9.85
C ARG A 170 5.26 -20.72 9.71
N ALA A 171 5.31 -19.95 10.78
CA ALA A 171 4.88 -18.55 10.78
C ALA A 171 5.84 -17.65 9.99
N PRO A 172 5.32 -16.59 9.35
CA PRO A 172 6.14 -15.61 8.63
C PRO A 172 6.96 -14.74 9.58
N VAL A 173 8.08 -14.23 9.10
CA VAL A 173 8.81 -13.13 9.73
C VAL A 173 8.36 -11.83 9.09
N THR A 174 7.60 -11.02 9.85
CA THR A 174 7.05 -9.75 9.33
C THR A 174 8.00 -8.58 9.51
N PHE A 175 8.72 -8.53 10.65
CA PHE A 175 9.71 -7.49 10.95
C PHE A 175 11.01 -8.09 11.44
N ALA A 176 12.14 -7.59 10.89
CA ALA A 176 13.47 -7.91 11.39
C ALA A 176 13.71 -7.22 12.75
N PRO A 177 14.63 -7.73 13.59
CA PRO A 177 14.90 -7.19 14.93
C PRO A 177 15.22 -5.70 14.98
N LEU A 178 15.82 -5.13 13.95
CA LEU A 178 16.12 -3.70 13.87
C LEU A 178 14.99 -2.85 13.25
N SER A 179 13.83 -3.43 12.97
CA SER A 179 12.63 -2.75 12.48
C SER A 179 11.62 -2.57 13.61
N ARG A 180 11.84 -1.60 14.51
CA ARG A 180 10.99 -1.38 15.70
C ARG A 180 10.96 0.08 16.13
N PHE A 181 10.20 0.39 17.15
CA PHE A 181 10.27 1.66 17.86
C PHE A 181 11.47 1.67 18.82
N TRP A 182 12.16 2.80 18.88
CA TRP A 182 13.30 3.03 19.77
C TRP A 182 13.09 4.29 20.57
N ARG A 183 13.45 4.24 21.85
CA ARG A 183 13.48 5.41 22.69
C ARG A 183 14.64 6.32 22.28
N THR A 184 14.40 7.62 22.19
CA THR A 184 15.39 8.68 21.98
C THR A 184 15.45 9.61 23.20
N ALA A 185 16.34 10.58 23.18
CA ALA A 185 16.49 11.54 24.27
C ALA A 185 15.22 12.38 24.50
N ASP A 186 14.46 12.66 23.45
CA ASP A 186 13.29 13.55 23.45
C ASP A 186 11.96 12.87 23.05
N GLY A 187 11.98 11.59 22.69
CA GLY A 187 10.77 10.91 22.25
C GLY A 187 11.04 9.51 21.72
N TRP A 188 10.57 9.22 20.51
CA TRP A 188 10.68 7.92 19.86
C TRP A 188 11.00 8.06 18.37
N VAL A 189 11.68 7.06 17.85
CA VAL A 189 11.91 6.90 16.41
C VAL A 189 11.45 5.50 15.97
N ARG A 190 10.83 5.39 14.79
CA ARG A 190 10.53 4.13 14.12
C ARG A 190 11.55 3.89 13.03
N THR A 191 12.22 2.73 13.05
CA THR A 191 13.12 2.29 11.98
C THR A 191 12.47 1.21 11.12
N HIS A 192 12.91 1.09 9.86
CA HIS A 192 12.56 -0.02 8.98
C HIS A 192 13.85 -0.57 8.33
N ALA A 193 14.30 -1.72 8.82
CA ALA A 193 15.56 -2.36 8.48
C ALA A 193 15.38 -3.84 8.06
N ASN A 194 14.21 -4.20 7.50
CA ASN A 194 13.91 -5.56 7.05
C ASN A 194 14.88 -6.00 5.94
N TYR A 195 15.16 -5.11 4.99
CA TYR A 195 16.06 -5.44 3.88
C TYR A 195 17.53 -5.25 4.27
N PRO A 196 18.44 -6.15 3.83
CA PRO A 196 19.87 -6.07 4.20
C PRO A 196 20.49 -4.69 3.91
N HIS A 197 20.14 -4.08 2.78
CA HIS A 197 20.67 -2.75 2.43
C HIS A 197 20.09 -1.62 3.28
N HIS A 198 18.86 -1.73 3.82
CA HIS A 198 18.31 -0.76 4.76
C HIS A 198 18.93 -0.93 6.14
N ARG A 199 19.15 -2.18 6.56
CA ARG A 199 19.85 -2.53 7.79
C ARG A 199 21.28 -1.95 7.80
N ALA A 200 22.06 -2.21 6.75
CA ALA A 200 23.41 -1.71 6.62
C ALA A 200 23.46 -0.16 6.70
N ARG A 201 22.50 0.53 6.05
CA ARG A 201 22.41 2.01 6.08
C ARG A 201 22.03 2.55 7.45
N LEU A 202 21.14 1.88 8.17
CA LEU A 202 20.80 2.24 9.56
C LEU A 202 22.05 2.15 10.45
N LEU A 203 22.77 1.02 10.41
CA LEU A 203 23.98 0.82 11.22
C LEU A 203 25.07 1.83 10.86
N SER A 204 25.28 2.10 9.55
CA SER A 204 26.22 3.12 9.07
C SER A 204 25.89 4.50 9.63
N ALA A 205 24.63 4.94 9.59
CA ALA A 205 24.18 6.23 10.13
C ALA A 205 24.42 6.37 11.64
N LEU A 206 24.43 5.25 12.36
CA LEU A 206 24.73 5.20 13.77
C LEU A 206 26.24 5.03 14.08
N GLY A 207 27.10 4.94 13.07
CA GLY A 207 28.53 4.68 13.24
C GLY A 207 28.85 3.25 13.70
N MET A 208 27.96 2.30 13.44
CA MET A 208 28.07 0.92 13.91
C MET A 208 28.49 -0.04 12.78
N SER A 209 29.31 -1.03 13.10
CA SER A 209 29.68 -2.10 12.16
C SER A 209 28.51 -3.04 11.91
N ASP A 210 28.38 -3.49 10.65
CA ASP A 210 27.41 -4.48 10.22
C ASP A 210 28.03 -5.89 10.22
N HIS A 211 27.64 -6.74 11.16
CA HIS A 211 28.12 -8.12 11.31
C HIS A 211 27.15 -9.17 10.72
N GLY A 212 26.13 -8.72 10.00
CA GLY A 212 25.13 -9.60 9.40
C GLY A 212 23.89 -9.84 10.27
N PRO A 213 22.79 -10.35 9.68
CA PRO A 213 21.49 -10.49 10.34
C PRO A 213 21.50 -11.50 11.51
N ALA A 214 22.45 -12.42 11.56
CA ALA A 214 22.57 -13.37 12.68
C ALA A 214 22.88 -12.68 14.02
N GLU A 215 23.43 -11.46 13.99
CA GLU A 215 23.76 -10.67 15.19
C GLU A 215 22.72 -9.56 15.47
N ASP A 216 21.60 -9.51 14.78
CA ASP A 216 20.62 -8.41 14.90
C ASP A 216 20.04 -8.27 16.31
N GLU A 217 19.82 -9.35 17.05
CA GLU A 217 19.36 -9.25 18.45
C GLU A 217 20.45 -8.65 19.36
N ALA A 218 21.70 -9.00 19.17
CA ALA A 218 22.83 -8.40 19.89
C ALA A 218 23.04 -6.93 19.48
N ALA A 219 22.86 -6.62 18.18
CA ALA A 219 22.91 -5.27 17.66
C ALA A 219 21.79 -4.39 18.22
N ALA A 220 20.60 -4.96 18.46
CA ALA A 220 19.44 -4.22 18.96
C ALA A 220 19.74 -3.52 20.31
N GLY A 221 20.41 -4.19 21.23
CA GLY A 221 20.83 -3.57 22.50
C GLY A 221 21.79 -2.38 22.31
N ARG A 222 22.75 -2.49 21.39
CA ARG A 222 23.68 -1.40 21.06
C ARG A 222 22.98 -0.24 20.38
N VAL A 223 22.09 -0.52 19.43
CA VAL A 223 21.25 0.47 18.74
C VAL A 223 20.36 1.21 19.74
N ALA A 224 19.71 0.51 20.68
CA ALA A 224 18.91 1.13 21.74
C ALA A 224 19.73 2.10 22.59
N THR A 225 20.94 1.69 23.00
CA THR A 225 21.83 2.54 23.81
C THR A 225 22.25 3.80 23.04
N GLU A 226 22.59 3.66 21.78
CA GLU A 226 23.01 4.77 20.91
C GLU A 226 21.89 5.76 20.68
N LEU A 227 20.68 5.25 20.37
CA LEU A 227 19.51 6.09 20.09
C LEU A 227 18.98 6.82 21.33
N ALA A 228 19.09 6.24 22.51
CA ALA A 228 18.65 6.87 23.77
C ALA A 228 19.35 8.21 24.06
N GLY A 229 20.55 8.45 23.54
CA GLY A 229 21.32 9.69 23.67
C GLY A 229 21.10 10.70 22.55
N ARG A 230 20.31 10.38 21.50
CA ARG A 230 20.12 11.24 20.32
C ARG A 230 18.71 11.84 20.29
N GLN A 231 18.55 12.99 19.60
CA GLN A 231 17.24 13.57 19.32
C GLN A 231 16.57 12.80 18.16
N ALA A 232 15.25 12.60 18.23
CA ALA A 232 14.50 11.81 17.24
C ALA A 232 14.61 12.37 15.81
N LEU A 233 14.55 13.70 15.67
CA LEU A 233 14.67 14.36 14.37
C LEU A 233 16.07 14.26 13.78
N ASP A 234 17.12 14.35 14.63
CA ASP A 234 18.51 14.18 14.18
C ASP A 234 18.76 12.74 13.67
N VAL A 235 18.18 11.75 14.35
CA VAL A 235 18.23 10.35 13.90
C VAL A 235 17.50 10.18 12.55
N GLU A 236 16.30 10.75 12.41
CA GLU A 236 15.54 10.71 11.15
C GLU A 236 16.40 11.25 10.00
N GLU A 237 16.95 12.45 10.12
CA GLU A 237 17.72 13.09 9.05
C GLU A 237 19.03 12.34 8.77
N ALA A 238 19.78 11.93 9.81
CA ALA A 238 21.02 11.17 9.63
C ALA A 238 20.79 9.83 8.91
N VAL A 239 19.76 9.09 9.29
CA VAL A 239 19.44 7.80 8.66
C VAL A 239 18.97 7.98 7.22
N TYR A 240 18.16 9.01 6.91
CA TYR A 240 17.76 9.30 5.54
C TYR A 240 18.93 9.80 4.68
N ALA A 241 19.84 10.60 5.24
CA ALA A 241 21.05 11.05 4.53
C ALA A 241 21.91 9.86 4.06
N GLU A 242 22.05 8.83 4.91
CA GLU A 242 22.72 7.57 4.56
C GLU A 242 21.90 6.66 3.62
N GLY A 243 20.66 7.05 3.28
CA GLY A 243 19.75 6.25 2.45
C GLY A 243 19.11 5.08 3.20
N GLY A 244 19.14 5.10 4.54
CA GLY A 244 18.37 4.23 5.43
C GLY A 244 16.94 4.72 5.63
N LEU A 245 16.28 4.21 6.67
CA LEU A 245 14.86 4.46 6.94
C LEU A 245 14.61 4.57 8.44
N ALA A 246 14.35 5.78 8.89
CA ALA A 246 13.91 6.10 10.24
C ALA A 246 12.97 7.31 10.19
N VAL A 247 11.95 7.34 11.04
CA VAL A 247 11.01 8.44 11.16
C VAL A 247 10.77 8.73 12.64
N ALA A 248 10.88 9.99 13.04
CA ALA A 248 10.48 10.43 14.38
C ALA A 248 8.98 10.18 14.57
N VAL A 249 8.61 9.64 15.71
CA VAL A 249 7.20 9.50 16.08
C VAL A 249 6.67 10.89 16.41
N ARG A 250 5.67 11.33 15.63
CA ARG A 250 5.03 12.63 15.77
C ARG A 250 3.67 12.51 16.44
N THR A 251 3.28 13.53 17.18
CA THR A 251 1.88 13.67 17.58
C THR A 251 1.00 14.07 16.40
N PRO A 252 -0.33 13.90 16.48
CA PRO A 252 -1.24 14.41 15.45
C PRO A 252 -1.05 15.91 15.18
N GLU A 253 -0.84 16.73 16.22
CA GLU A 253 -0.66 18.19 16.12
C GLU A 253 0.65 18.55 15.40
N GLU A 254 1.74 17.82 15.68
CA GLU A 254 3.02 18.00 14.98
C GLU A 254 2.89 17.65 13.50
N TRP A 255 2.14 16.59 13.19
CA TRP A 255 1.87 16.23 11.79
C TRP A 255 0.98 17.26 11.10
N GLU A 256 -0.05 17.80 11.78
CA GLU A 256 -0.93 18.84 11.22
C GLU A 256 -0.14 20.07 10.75
N SER A 257 0.93 20.43 11.46
CA SER A 257 1.81 21.54 11.10
C SER A 257 2.92 21.17 10.11
N HIS A 258 3.06 19.87 9.77
CA HIS A 258 4.17 19.39 8.95
C HIS A 258 3.99 19.74 7.45
N PRO A 259 5.03 20.25 6.75
CA PRO A 259 4.92 20.64 5.35
C PRO A 259 4.51 19.48 4.40
N GLN A 260 4.86 18.23 4.73
CA GLN A 260 4.44 17.08 3.93
C GLN A 260 2.94 16.83 4.05
N ARG A 261 2.36 17.00 5.22
CA ARG A 261 0.91 16.94 5.42
C ARG A 261 0.19 17.99 4.57
N ALA A 262 0.67 19.24 4.62
CA ALA A 262 0.11 20.33 3.83
C ALA A 262 0.13 20.04 2.31
N ALA A 263 1.13 19.30 1.82
CA ALA A 263 1.22 18.89 0.43
C ALA A 263 0.31 17.70 0.06
N VAL A 264 0.02 16.81 1.02
CA VAL A 264 -0.76 15.58 0.79
C VAL A 264 -2.25 15.79 0.99
N ALA A 265 -2.67 16.56 2.00
CA ALA A 265 -4.07 16.73 2.40
C ALA A 265 -5.00 17.21 1.26
N PRO A 266 -4.61 18.15 0.39
CA PRO A 266 -5.47 18.60 -0.70
C PRO A 266 -5.52 17.65 -1.90
N THR A 267 -4.70 16.58 -1.92
CA THR A 267 -4.71 15.64 -3.04
C THR A 267 -5.92 14.70 -2.98
N PRO A 268 -6.44 14.25 -4.14
CA PRO A 268 -7.48 13.22 -4.15
C PRO A 268 -7.02 11.94 -3.46
N LEU A 269 -7.95 11.20 -2.84
CA LEU A 269 -7.66 9.87 -2.27
C LEU A 269 -7.11 8.93 -3.34
N VAL A 270 -7.73 8.95 -4.53
CA VAL A 270 -7.24 8.30 -5.75
C VAL A 270 -7.21 9.34 -6.85
N SER A 271 -6.05 9.56 -7.45
CA SER A 271 -5.91 10.45 -8.60
C SER A 271 -6.00 9.64 -9.89
N LEU A 272 -7.01 9.93 -10.73
CA LEU A 272 -7.16 9.36 -12.07
C LEU A 272 -6.99 10.46 -13.11
N SER A 273 -5.99 10.31 -13.97
CA SER A 273 -5.67 11.28 -15.01
C SER A 273 -5.60 10.61 -16.37
N ARG A 274 -6.22 11.25 -17.36
CA ARG A 274 -6.02 10.92 -18.78
C ARG A 274 -4.88 11.77 -19.30
N LEU A 275 -3.88 11.14 -19.95
CA LEU A 275 -2.70 11.85 -20.42
C LEU A 275 -2.70 12.10 -21.95
N ASP A 276 -3.45 11.29 -22.71
CA ASP A 276 -3.51 11.40 -24.17
C ASP A 276 -4.87 10.96 -24.73
N GLY A 277 -4.98 10.85 -26.05
CA GLY A 277 -6.15 10.35 -26.77
C GLY A 277 -5.91 9.04 -27.51
N ALA A 278 -4.89 8.27 -27.13
CA ALA A 278 -4.51 7.04 -27.82
C ALA A 278 -5.66 6.01 -27.84
N PRO A 279 -5.73 5.13 -28.84
CA PRO A 279 -6.73 4.08 -28.91
C PRO A 279 -6.67 3.14 -27.69
N THR A 280 -7.82 2.70 -27.21
CA THR A 280 -7.89 1.70 -26.14
C THR A 280 -7.42 0.35 -26.67
N PRO A 281 -6.42 -0.29 -26.05
CA PRO A 281 -5.97 -1.61 -26.45
C PRO A 281 -7.07 -2.67 -26.35
N ALA A 282 -7.17 -3.54 -27.34
CA ALA A 282 -8.11 -4.66 -27.31
C ALA A 282 -7.72 -5.65 -26.20
N LEU A 283 -8.72 -6.34 -25.66
CA LEU A 283 -8.52 -7.46 -24.76
C LEU A 283 -8.94 -8.73 -25.47
N ASP A 284 -8.04 -9.71 -25.50
CA ASP A 284 -8.25 -10.95 -26.20
C ASP A 284 -9.23 -11.87 -25.45
N GLY A 285 -10.04 -12.60 -26.21
CA GLY A 285 -10.93 -13.64 -25.74
C GLY A 285 -12.11 -13.18 -24.87
N PRO A 286 -12.91 -14.12 -24.35
CA PRO A 286 -14.06 -13.85 -23.48
C PRO A 286 -13.59 -13.35 -22.11
N PRO A 287 -14.42 -12.55 -21.40
CA PRO A 287 -14.01 -11.86 -20.16
C PRO A 287 -13.63 -12.78 -18.99
N GLY A 288 -14.09 -14.03 -18.97
CA GLY A 288 -13.96 -14.91 -17.80
C GLY A 288 -14.84 -14.47 -16.62
N PRO A 289 -14.88 -15.23 -15.51
CA PRO A 289 -15.75 -14.94 -14.37
C PRO A 289 -15.48 -13.59 -13.71
N GLY A 290 -14.21 -13.20 -13.56
CA GLY A 290 -13.81 -11.91 -12.96
C GLY A 290 -13.71 -10.76 -13.95
N GLY A 291 -13.93 -11.00 -15.25
CA GLY A 291 -13.92 -9.95 -16.27
C GLY A 291 -12.56 -9.61 -16.87
N LEU A 292 -11.43 -10.04 -16.28
CA LEU A 292 -10.09 -9.59 -16.66
C LEU A 292 -9.31 -10.55 -17.56
N ARG A 293 -9.91 -11.65 -18.02
CA ARG A 293 -9.19 -12.55 -18.96
C ARG A 293 -8.71 -11.78 -20.19
N GLY A 294 -7.46 -12.00 -20.57
CA GLY A 294 -6.79 -11.29 -21.67
C GLY A 294 -6.15 -9.97 -21.28
N LEU A 295 -6.31 -9.51 -20.03
CA LEU A 295 -5.59 -8.34 -19.50
C LEU A 295 -4.18 -8.76 -19.08
N ARG A 296 -3.14 -8.09 -19.60
CA ARG A 296 -1.72 -8.31 -19.27
C ARG A 296 -1.21 -7.20 -18.37
N VAL A 297 -0.68 -7.58 -17.20
CA VAL A 297 -0.24 -6.65 -16.14
C VAL A 297 1.24 -6.89 -15.82
N LEU A 298 2.07 -5.88 -15.98
CA LEU A 298 3.45 -5.87 -15.48
C LEU A 298 3.44 -5.34 -14.05
N ASP A 299 3.83 -6.18 -13.10
CA ASP A 299 3.89 -5.88 -11.69
C ASP A 299 5.34 -5.64 -11.24
N LEU A 300 5.70 -4.37 -11.06
CA LEU A 300 7.00 -3.92 -10.57
C LEU A 300 6.92 -3.53 -9.08
N THR A 301 5.95 -4.07 -8.34
CA THR A 301 5.71 -3.69 -6.94
C THR A 301 6.34 -4.66 -5.95
N ARG A 302 6.48 -4.21 -4.70
CA ARG A 302 7.06 -4.98 -3.60
C ARG A 302 6.28 -4.79 -2.32
N VAL A 303 6.54 -5.64 -1.35
CA VAL A 303 5.98 -5.62 0.00
C VAL A 303 4.48 -5.95 -0.02
N LEU A 304 3.58 -5.02 0.28
CA LEU A 304 2.16 -5.30 0.46
C LEU A 304 1.25 -4.50 -0.47
N ALA A 305 1.25 -3.17 -0.42
CA ALA A 305 0.21 -2.36 -1.05
C ALA A 305 0.07 -2.60 -2.57
N GLY A 306 1.14 -2.45 -3.34
CA GLY A 306 1.13 -2.76 -4.77
C GLY A 306 0.81 -4.22 -5.06
N PRO A 307 1.48 -5.18 -4.39
CA PRO A 307 1.19 -6.60 -4.55
C PRO A 307 -0.25 -7.02 -4.20
N VAL A 308 -0.92 -6.40 -3.22
CA VAL A 308 -2.35 -6.60 -2.94
C VAL A 308 -3.21 -6.16 -4.12
N ALA A 309 -2.88 -5.00 -4.73
CA ALA A 309 -3.59 -4.56 -5.93
C ALA A 309 -3.43 -5.56 -7.08
N THR A 310 -2.22 -5.98 -7.38
CA THR A 310 -1.92 -6.84 -8.53
C THR A 310 -2.39 -8.29 -8.32
N ARG A 311 -2.35 -8.84 -7.08
CA ARG A 311 -2.98 -10.15 -6.80
C ARG A 311 -4.50 -10.10 -6.94
N THR A 312 -5.12 -8.94 -6.65
CA THR A 312 -6.56 -8.74 -6.88
C THR A 312 -6.88 -8.76 -8.38
N LEU A 313 -6.06 -8.14 -9.23
CA LEU A 313 -6.22 -8.24 -10.68
C LEU A 313 -6.04 -9.69 -11.18
N ALA A 314 -5.07 -10.44 -10.62
CA ALA A 314 -4.88 -11.86 -10.92
C ALA A 314 -6.10 -12.71 -10.50
N LEU A 315 -6.69 -12.46 -9.32
CA LEU A 315 -7.93 -13.09 -8.89
C LEU A 315 -9.06 -12.90 -9.91
N LEU A 316 -9.15 -11.72 -10.50
CA LEU A 316 -10.16 -11.36 -11.50
C LEU A 316 -9.84 -11.92 -12.91
N GLY A 317 -8.73 -12.65 -13.06
CA GLY A 317 -8.36 -13.38 -14.27
C GLY A 317 -7.35 -12.68 -15.17
N ALA A 318 -6.69 -11.62 -14.74
CA ALA A 318 -5.60 -11.00 -15.47
C ALA A 318 -4.35 -11.90 -15.48
N ASP A 319 -3.60 -11.89 -16.58
CA ASP A 319 -2.25 -12.42 -16.63
C ASP A 319 -1.29 -11.39 -16.00
N VAL A 320 -0.87 -11.65 -14.76
CA VAL A 320 -0.01 -10.76 -14.00
C VAL A 320 1.39 -11.36 -13.93
N LEU A 321 2.36 -10.67 -14.52
CA LEU A 321 3.77 -11.02 -14.44
C LEU A 321 4.48 -10.08 -13.47
N ARG A 322 4.86 -10.62 -12.30
CA ARG A 322 5.70 -9.93 -11.34
C ARG A 322 7.16 -9.98 -11.77
N ILE A 323 7.83 -8.84 -11.71
CA ILE A 323 9.23 -8.68 -12.09
C ILE A 323 10.02 -8.17 -10.88
N ASP A 324 10.93 -8.98 -10.36
CA ASP A 324 11.90 -8.61 -9.33
C ASP A 324 13.31 -8.47 -9.92
N ALA A 325 14.14 -7.60 -9.31
CA ALA A 325 15.55 -7.51 -9.67
C ALA A 325 16.31 -8.72 -9.10
N PRO A 326 17.21 -9.37 -9.87
CA PRO A 326 17.93 -10.57 -9.41
C PRO A 326 18.70 -10.36 -8.11
N GLU A 327 19.32 -9.17 -7.90
CA GLU A 327 20.10 -8.86 -6.70
C GLU A 327 19.23 -8.53 -5.49
N ARG A 328 17.93 -8.38 -5.67
CA ARG A 328 16.98 -7.95 -4.63
C ARG A 328 15.63 -8.63 -4.78
N PRO A 329 15.58 -9.96 -4.76
CA PRO A 329 14.31 -10.68 -4.81
C PRO A 329 13.47 -10.34 -3.57
N GLU A 330 12.17 -10.61 -3.63
CA GLU A 330 11.29 -10.44 -2.49
C GLU A 330 11.55 -11.53 -1.43
N PHE A 331 11.25 -11.22 -0.17
CA PHE A 331 11.28 -12.22 0.90
C PHE A 331 10.25 -13.31 0.66
N LEU A 332 10.64 -14.56 0.96
CA LEU A 332 9.81 -15.73 0.71
C LEU A 332 8.44 -15.63 1.39
N ASP A 333 8.39 -15.20 2.64
CA ASP A 333 7.15 -15.09 3.41
C ASP A 333 6.19 -14.04 2.81
N THR A 334 6.72 -12.88 2.43
CA THR A 334 5.96 -11.83 1.75
C THR A 334 5.49 -12.30 0.37
N HIS A 335 6.38 -12.95 -0.38
CA HIS A 335 6.06 -13.53 -1.69
C HIS A 335 4.96 -14.58 -1.59
N ALA A 336 5.01 -15.46 -0.56
CA ALA A 336 4.03 -16.51 -0.36
C ALA A 336 2.60 -15.98 -0.24
N ASP A 337 2.40 -14.86 0.48
CA ASP A 337 1.09 -14.20 0.59
C ASP A 337 0.71 -13.41 -0.68
N THR A 338 1.65 -12.62 -1.20
CA THR A 338 1.31 -11.57 -2.17
C THR A 338 1.37 -12.01 -3.63
N ASN A 339 1.90 -13.20 -3.92
CA ASN A 339 2.04 -13.70 -5.31
C ASN A 339 0.96 -14.71 -5.72
N LEU A 340 -0.11 -14.86 -4.94
CA LEU A 340 -1.26 -15.69 -5.31
C LEU A 340 -1.84 -15.25 -6.66
N GLY A 341 -2.04 -16.19 -7.56
CA GLY A 341 -2.56 -15.97 -8.91
C GLY A 341 -1.56 -15.40 -9.91
N LYS A 342 -0.40 -14.94 -9.48
CA LYS A 342 0.60 -14.28 -10.33
C LYS A 342 1.68 -15.25 -10.81
N ARG A 343 2.33 -14.86 -11.90
CA ARG A 343 3.63 -15.40 -12.33
C ARG A 343 4.75 -14.50 -11.79
N SER A 344 5.94 -15.05 -11.58
CA SER A 344 7.09 -14.34 -11.04
C SER A 344 8.35 -14.62 -11.85
N THR A 345 9.02 -13.56 -12.30
CA THR A 345 10.29 -13.63 -13.02
C THR A 345 11.32 -12.68 -12.42
N LEU A 346 12.60 -12.98 -12.68
CA LEU A 346 13.71 -12.09 -12.36
C LEU A 346 14.20 -11.41 -13.63
N LEU A 347 14.32 -10.09 -13.61
CA LEU A 347 14.79 -9.32 -14.76
C LEU A 347 15.66 -8.14 -14.30
N ASP A 348 16.91 -8.13 -14.80
CA ASP A 348 17.84 -7.02 -14.54
C ASP A 348 17.59 -5.87 -15.53
N LEU A 349 16.82 -4.87 -15.11
CA LEU A 349 16.53 -3.67 -15.89
C LEU A 349 17.75 -2.74 -16.05
N SER A 350 18.88 -2.98 -15.37
CA SER A 350 20.11 -2.23 -15.59
C SER A 350 20.89 -2.75 -16.80
N SER A 351 20.64 -3.99 -17.21
CA SER A 351 21.28 -4.61 -18.37
C SER A 351 20.51 -4.30 -19.67
N ARG A 352 21.25 -4.24 -20.79
CA ARG A 352 20.62 -4.05 -22.11
C ARG A 352 19.69 -5.21 -22.48
N ALA A 353 20.06 -6.43 -22.14
CA ALA A 353 19.23 -7.60 -22.40
C ALA A 353 17.90 -7.51 -21.63
N GLY A 354 17.97 -7.17 -20.33
CA GLY A 354 16.77 -7.00 -19.52
C GLY A 354 15.86 -5.86 -20.00
N GLN A 355 16.45 -4.75 -20.46
CA GLN A 355 15.68 -3.66 -21.07
C GLN A 355 14.98 -4.13 -22.35
N THR A 356 15.67 -4.88 -23.24
CA THR A 356 15.07 -5.42 -24.47
C THR A 356 13.88 -6.35 -24.14
N THR A 357 14.06 -7.27 -23.21
CA THR A 357 12.99 -8.17 -22.77
C THR A 357 11.81 -7.41 -22.16
N PHE A 358 12.09 -6.35 -21.37
CA PHE A 358 11.03 -5.50 -20.83
C PHE A 358 10.24 -4.79 -21.92
N GLU A 359 10.89 -4.29 -22.98
CA GLU A 359 10.21 -3.67 -24.14
C GLU A 359 9.32 -4.66 -24.88
N GLU A 360 9.75 -5.91 -25.05
CA GLU A 360 8.95 -6.96 -25.66
C GLU A 360 7.67 -7.24 -24.84
N LEU A 361 7.79 -7.29 -23.51
CA LEU A 361 6.65 -7.42 -22.61
C LEU A 361 5.73 -6.20 -22.66
N LEU A 362 6.31 -4.99 -22.61
CA LEU A 362 5.57 -3.73 -22.64
C LEU A 362 4.76 -3.57 -23.92
N ALA A 363 5.29 -4.00 -25.06
CA ALA A 363 4.65 -3.85 -26.37
C ALA A 363 3.22 -4.39 -26.41
N SER A 364 2.87 -5.37 -25.56
CA SER A 364 1.53 -5.94 -25.47
C SER A 364 0.89 -5.83 -24.07
N ALA A 365 1.53 -5.15 -23.13
CA ALA A 365 0.96 -4.89 -21.82
C ALA A 365 -0.25 -3.95 -21.90
N HIS A 366 -1.17 -4.09 -20.96
CA HIS A 366 -2.32 -3.22 -20.78
C HIS A 366 -2.20 -2.35 -19.54
N VAL A 367 -1.51 -2.87 -18.52
CA VAL A 367 -1.30 -2.21 -17.23
C VAL A 367 0.15 -2.38 -16.79
N VAL A 368 0.76 -1.31 -16.26
CA VAL A 368 2.03 -1.37 -15.52
C VAL A 368 1.80 -0.81 -14.13
N VAL A 369 2.22 -1.51 -13.10
CA VAL A 369 2.07 -1.08 -11.70
C VAL A 369 3.43 -0.94 -11.04
N THR A 370 3.68 0.22 -10.42
CA THR A 370 4.90 0.52 -9.68
C THR A 370 4.61 0.95 -8.24
N GLY A 371 5.49 0.55 -7.30
CA GLY A 371 5.37 0.85 -5.87
C GLY A 371 6.62 1.54 -5.32
N TYR A 372 7.19 2.49 -6.06
CA TYR A 372 8.42 3.18 -5.68
C TYR A 372 8.18 4.69 -5.53
N ARG A 373 9.07 5.36 -4.78
CA ARG A 373 9.05 6.82 -4.71
C ARG A 373 9.16 7.45 -6.11
N PRO A 374 8.52 8.60 -6.35
CA PRO A 374 8.61 9.31 -7.62
C PRO A 374 10.06 9.49 -8.10
N GLY A 375 10.31 9.24 -9.37
CA GLY A 375 11.62 9.34 -10.00
C GLY A 375 12.58 8.16 -9.78
N ALA A 376 12.22 7.17 -8.96
CA ALA A 376 13.13 6.05 -8.65
C ALA A 376 13.41 5.14 -9.85
N LEU A 377 12.46 5.02 -10.75
CA LEU A 377 12.54 4.15 -11.93
C LEU A 377 12.82 4.92 -13.24
N ASP A 378 12.92 6.26 -13.19
CA ASP A 378 13.09 7.10 -14.39
C ASP A 378 14.37 6.76 -15.16
N ARG A 379 15.44 6.40 -14.41
CA ARG A 379 16.72 5.96 -15.00
C ARG A 379 16.60 4.71 -15.88
N PHE A 380 15.53 3.95 -15.73
CA PHE A 380 15.21 2.77 -16.55
C PHE A 380 14.19 3.09 -17.65
N GLY A 381 13.82 4.37 -17.83
CA GLY A 381 12.79 4.79 -18.78
C GLY A 381 11.38 4.40 -18.34
N LEU A 382 11.13 4.20 -17.05
CA LEU A 382 9.84 3.75 -16.50
C LEU A 382 9.03 4.91 -15.87
N ALA A 383 9.33 6.16 -16.23
CA ALA A 383 8.42 7.27 -15.97
C ALA A 383 7.09 7.03 -16.71
N PRO A 384 5.93 7.39 -16.12
CA PRO A 384 4.63 7.12 -16.72
C PRO A 384 4.50 7.63 -18.16
N GLU A 385 4.94 8.84 -18.40
CA GLU A 385 4.93 9.49 -19.72
C GLU A 385 5.76 8.66 -20.72
N SER A 386 6.98 8.27 -20.34
CA SER A 386 7.86 7.45 -21.18
C SER A 386 7.29 6.05 -21.47
N LEU A 387 6.56 5.47 -20.53
CA LEU A 387 5.87 4.20 -20.74
C LEU A 387 4.72 4.35 -21.74
N MET A 388 3.94 5.43 -21.63
CA MET A 388 2.79 5.70 -22.48
C MET A 388 3.20 6.11 -23.89
N ASP A 389 4.32 6.83 -24.07
CA ASP A 389 4.90 7.14 -25.38
C ASP A 389 5.26 5.86 -26.15
N ARG A 390 5.80 4.86 -25.45
CA ARG A 390 6.18 3.55 -26.03
C ARG A 390 5.01 2.58 -26.17
N ARG A 391 4.01 2.70 -25.30
CA ARG A 391 2.81 1.86 -25.31
C ARG A 391 1.56 2.76 -25.17
N PRO A 392 1.08 3.38 -26.27
CA PRO A 392 -0.13 4.20 -26.26
C PRO A 392 -1.37 3.40 -25.80
N GLY A 393 -2.21 4.04 -24.99
CA GLY A 393 -3.38 3.41 -24.39
C GLY A 393 -3.10 2.61 -23.10
N LEU A 394 -1.85 2.64 -22.60
CA LEU A 394 -1.46 1.98 -21.36
C LEU A 394 -2.17 2.60 -20.14
N VAL A 395 -2.48 1.77 -19.15
CA VAL A 395 -2.86 2.22 -17.80
C VAL A 395 -1.66 2.03 -16.87
N VAL A 396 -1.20 3.12 -16.24
CA VAL A 396 -0.10 3.07 -15.28
C VAL A 396 -0.62 3.32 -13.88
N GLY A 397 -0.33 2.41 -12.94
CA GLY A 397 -0.58 2.55 -11.52
C GLY A 397 0.70 2.93 -10.77
N GLN A 398 0.67 3.99 -9.99
CA GLN A 398 1.78 4.41 -9.14
C GLN A 398 1.34 4.53 -7.69
N LEU A 399 2.03 3.82 -6.81
CA LEU A 399 1.88 3.94 -5.37
C LEU A 399 3.19 4.44 -4.76
N SER A 400 3.10 5.35 -3.81
CA SER A 400 4.24 5.84 -3.03
C SER A 400 3.85 5.99 -1.56
N ALA A 401 4.84 6.08 -0.66
CA ALA A 401 4.55 6.30 0.75
C ALA A 401 4.06 7.73 1.01
N TRP A 402 4.76 8.73 0.49
CA TRP A 402 4.59 10.13 0.87
C TRP A 402 3.86 10.98 -0.17
N GLY A 403 3.51 10.43 -1.33
CA GLY A 403 2.88 11.19 -2.43
C GLY A 403 3.89 11.76 -3.42
N ALA A 404 3.36 12.50 -4.41
CA ALA A 404 4.13 13.06 -5.52
C ALA A 404 4.59 14.51 -5.28
N HIS A 405 4.21 15.12 -4.16
CA HIS A 405 4.46 16.52 -3.82
C HIS A 405 5.00 16.66 -2.40
N GLY A 406 5.57 17.82 -2.10
CA GLY A 406 6.09 18.16 -0.79
C GLY A 406 7.54 17.70 -0.55
N PRO A 407 8.13 18.06 0.61
CA PRO A 407 9.55 17.84 0.88
C PRO A 407 9.93 16.35 0.94
N TRP A 408 9.00 15.46 1.25
CA TRP A 408 9.27 14.03 1.36
C TRP A 408 8.91 13.22 0.12
N GLN A 409 8.50 13.84 -0.98
CA GLN A 409 8.12 13.15 -2.21
C GLN A 409 9.17 12.14 -2.72
N ARG A 410 10.45 12.40 -2.47
CA ARG A 410 11.58 11.53 -2.86
C ARG A 410 12.07 10.62 -1.74
N ARG A 411 11.49 10.69 -0.52
CA ARG A 411 11.83 9.79 0.57
C ARG A 411 11.21 8.42 0.34
N ARG A 412 11.94 7.36 0.70
CA ARG A 412 11.37 6.02 0.83
C ARG A 412 10.46 5.99 2.06
N GLY A 413 9.49 5.09 2.08
CA GLY A 413 8.63 4.89 3.24
C GLY A 413 7.93 3.55 3.15
N PHE A 414 7.38 3.13 4.27
CA PHE A 414 6.57 1.93 4.45
C PHE A 414 5.42 2.28 5.38
N ASP A 415 4.39 1.45 5.43
CA ASP A 415 3.19 1.64 6.26
C ASP A 415 3.55 2.04 7.69
N SER A 416 4.39 1.27 8.38
CA SER A 416 4.78 1.53 9.77
C SER A 416 5.50 2.86 9.98
N LEU A 417 6.22 3.37 8.98
CA LEU A 417 6.85 4.69 9.03
C LEU A 417 5.83 5.80 8.81
N VAL A 418 4.82 5.56 7.94
CA VAL A 418 3.72 6.50 7.76
C VAL A 418 2.89 6.61 9.03
N GLN A 419 2.58 5.47 9.69
CA GLN A 419 1.90 5.47 10.98
C GLN A 419 2.66 6.30 12.04
N ALA A 420 3.99 6.14 12.12
CA ALA A 420 4.83 6.90 13.06
C ALA A 420 4.84 8.41 12.76
N ALA A 421 4.95 8.78 11.48
CA ALA A 421 5.02 10.18 11.07
C ALA A 421 3.70 10.93 11.21
N THR A 422 2.56 10.26 11.01
CA THR A 422 1.24 10.88 10.90
C THR A 422 0.47 11.00 12.22
N GLY A 423 1.09 10.61 13.33
CA GLY A 423 0.45 10.62 14.65
C GLY A 423 -0.36 9.37 14.99
N ILE A 424 -0.55 8.46 14.03
CA ILE A 424 -1.28 7.20 14.25
C ILE A 424 -0.65 6.41 15.39
N ALA A 425 0.69 6.30 15.43
CA ALA A 425 1.38 5.56 16.48
C ALA A 425 1.16 6.14 17.89
N CYS A 426 0.92 7.44 18.02
CA CYS A 426 0.53 8.06 19.28
C CYS A 426 -0.92 7.77 19.66
N LEU A 427 -1.83 7.77 18.68
CA LEU A 427 -3.25 7.44 18.90
C LEU A 427 -3.46 5.97 19.28
N GLU A 428 -2.64 5.07 18.77
CA GLU A 428 -2.65 3.64 19.07
C GLU A 428 -1.82 3.25 20.30
N ALA A 429 -1.27 4.21 21.02
CA ALA A 429 -0.44 3.94 22.20
C ALA A 429 -1.22 3.23 23.31
N ALA A 430 -0.57 2.30 24.00
CA ALA A 430 -1.15 1.60 25.14
C ALA A 430 -1.43 2.55 26.30
N GLY A 431 -2.70 2.77 26.60
CA GLY A 431 -3.17 3.69 27.66
C GLY A 431 -4.05 4.84 27.17
N GLY A 432 -4.22 5.01 25.87
CA GLY A 432 -5.22 5.91 25.32
C GLY A 432 -6.62 5.36 25.55
N SER A 433 -7.20 5.60 26.74
CA SER A 433 -8.64 5.43 26.95
C SER A 433 -9.33 6.42 26.03
N GLY A 434 -10.01 5.89 25.00
CA GLY A 434 -10.65 6.64 23.93
C GLY A 434 -11.59 7.74 24.36
N THR A 435 -11.07 8.86 24.70
CA THR A 435 -11.75 10.14 24.60
C THR A 435 -10.96 10.98 23.61
N ALA A 436 -11.50 11.10 22.41
CA ALA A 436 -11.04 12.04 21.41
C ALA A 436 -10.91 13.43 22.06
N GLY A 437 -9.68 13.86 22.38
CA GLY A 437 -9.55 15.19 22.90
C GLY A 437 -8.21 15.65 23.46
N LYS A 438 -7.33 14.79 23.94
CA LYS A 438 -5.96 15.22 24.30
C LYS A 438 -5.03 14.01 24.31
N VAL A 439 -4.30 13.81 23.22
CA VAL A 439 -3.12 12.94 23.22
C VAL A 439 -2.07 13.66 24.06
N SER A 440 -1.77 13.10 25.23
CA SER A 440 -0.69 13.63 26.06
C SER A 440 0.63 13.43 25.30
N SER A 441 1.36 14.50 25.06
CA SER A 441 2.74 14.48 24.59
C SER A 441 3.71 13.98 25.68
N SER A 442 3.24 13.09 26.57
CA SER A 442 4.08 12.54 27.62
C SER A 442 5.20 11.72 26.98
N PRO A 443 6.46 12.05 27.30
CA PRO A 443 7.59 11.25 26.83
C PRO A 443 7.51 9.79 27.26
N ASP A 444 6.67 9.43 28.23
CA ASP A 444 6.50 8.07 28.74
C ASP A 444 5.48 7.22 27.93
N LEU A 445 4.83 7.82 26.94
CA LEU A 445 3.87 7.11 26.09
C LEU A 445 4.60 6.14 25.15
N THR A 446 4.37 4.84 25.30
CA THR A 446 4.90 3.83 24.35
C THR A 446 4.06 3.84 23.08
N PRO A 447 4.65 4.15 21.90
CA PRO A 447 3.92 4.15 20.64
C PRO A 447 3.28 2.81 20.33
N GLY A 448 2.06 2.83 19.77
CA GLY A 448 1.35 1.68 19.27
C GLY A 448 1.43 1.55 17.75
N ALA A 449 0.67 0.61 17.21
CA ALA A 449 0.53 0.41 15.76
C ALA A 449 -0.89 -0.06 15.46
N LEU A 450 -1.36 0.21 14.24
CA LEU A 450 -2.60 -0.33 13.73
C LEU A 450 -2.61 -1.87 13.80
N PRO A 451 -3.79 -2.50 13.94
CA PRO A 451 -3.91 -3.95 14.08
C PRO A 451 -3.41 -4.73 12.85
N ALA A 452 -3.26 -4.05 11.73
CA ALA A 452 -2.74 -4.55 10.45
C ALA A 452 -1.85 -3.49 9.79
N GLN A 453 -1.15 -3.83 8.69
CA GLN A 453 -0.59 -2.84 7.77
C GLN A 453 -1.76 -2.25 6.94
N ALA A 454 -2.66 -1.55 7.64
CA ALA A 454 -3.96 -1.15 7.10
C ALA A 454 -3.87 -0.10 5.99
N LEU A 455 -2.82 0.74 6.03
CA LEU A 455 -2.57 1.72 4.98
C LEU A 455 -2.13 1.02 3.69
N ASP A 456 -1.27 -0.01 3.81
CA ASP A 456 -0.83 -0.82 2.67
C ASP A 456 -2.01 -1.60 2.05
N HIS A 457 -2.73 -2.38 2.85
CA HIS A 457 -3.87 -3.16 2.34
C HIS A 457 -4.95 -2.28 1.76
N GLY A 458 -5.34 -1.20 2.46
CA GLY A 458 -6.36 -0.26 2.00
C GLY A 458 -5.96 0.44 0.70
N SER A 459 -4.71 0.93 0.62
CA SER A 459 -4.19 1.53 -0.61
C SER A 459 -4.08 0.52 -1.75
N GLY A 460 -3.78 -0.74 -1.44
CA GLY A 460 -3.75 -1.83 -2.42
C GLY A 460 -5.12 -2.06 -3.07
N TYR A 461 -6.19 -2.20 -2.28
CA TYR A 461 -7.54 -2.34 -2.82
C TYR A 461 -8.02 -1.08 -3.54
N LEU A 462 -7.68 0.13 -3.07
CA LEU A 462 -7.97 1.38 -3.77
C LEU A 462 -7.21 1.49 -5.11
N LEU A 463 -5.96 1.03 -5.17
CA LEU A 463 -5.20 1.00 -6.41
C LEU A 463 -5.82 0.03 -7.42
N ALA A 464 -6.21 -1.18 -7.00
CA ALA A 464 -6.93 -2.12 -7.85
C ALA A 464 -8.24 -1.50 -8.38
N ALA A 465 -9.02 -0.87 -7.50
CA ALA A 465 -10.25 -0.16 -7.88
C ALA A 465 -9.98 0.96 -8.89
N GLY A 466 -8.95 1.78 -8.68
CA GLY A 466 -8.54 2.85 -9.58
C GLY A 466 -8.13 2.35 -10.96
N LEU A 467 -7.36 1.25 -11.01
CA LEU A 467 -6.99 0.59 -12.27
C LEU A 467 -8.22 0.06 -13.03
N LEU A 468 -9.14 -0.58 -12.32
CA LEU A 468 -10.39 -1.09 -12.90
C LEU A 468 -11.27 0.07 -13.42
N ARG A 469 -11.38 1.17 -12.68
CA ARG A 469 -12.10 2.37 -13.11
C ARG A 469 -11.46 3.00 -14.35
N ALA A 470 -10.13 3.14 -14.37
CA ALA A 470 -9.39 3.63 -15.53
C ALA A 470 -9.64 2.77 -16.78
N LEU A 471 -9.63 1.44 -16.63
CA LEU A 471 -9.95 0.48 -17.70
C LEU A 471 -11.43 0.55 -18.14
N THR A 472 -12.35 0.81 -17.21
CA THR A 472 -13.77 1.02 -17.49
C THR A 472 -13.96 2.30 -18.34
N GLU A 473 -13.38 3.41 -17.89
CA GLU A 473 -13.48 4.70 -18.58
C GLU A 473 -12.89 4.67 -19.99
N GLN A 474 -11.79 3.94 -20.22
CA GLN A 474 -11.24 3.75 -21.55
C GLN A 474 -12.23 3.08 -22.52
N ARG A 475 -13.15 2.26 -22.01
CA ARG A 475 -14.07 1.43 -22.82
C ARG A 475 -15.47 2.01 -22.95
N THR A 476 -15.90 2.79 -21.97
CA THR A 476 -17.24 3.38 -21.93
C THR A 476 -17.25 4.87 -22.24
N GLY A 477 -16.12 5.55 -22.05
CA GLY A 477 -15.98 6.98 -22.19
C GLY A 477 -14.95 7.35 -23.26
N THR A 478 -13.97 8.14 -22.86
CA THR A 478 -12.89 8.60 -23.76
C THR A 478 -11.68 7.68 -23.70
N ALA A 479 -11.23 7.20 -24.88
CA ALA A 479 -9.97 6.48 -25.01
C ALA A 479 -8.78 7.35 -24.52
N GLY A 480 -7.63 6.73 -24.33
CA GLY A 480 -6.40 7.40 -23.93
C GLY A 480 -5.66 6.63 -22.83
N SER A 481 -4.37 6.87 -22.73
CA SER A 481 -3.56 6.38 -21.61
C SER A 481 -4.04 6.97 -20.28
N ARG A 482 -3.96 6.19 -19.23
CA ARG A 482 -4.45 6.59 -17.89
C ARG A 482 -3.36 6.43 -16.85
N LEU A 483 -3.30 7.40 -15.95
CA LEU A 483 -2.42 7.38 -14.79
C LEU A 483 -3.25 7.37 -13.51
N VAL A 484 -3.04 6.35 -12.69
CA VAL A 484 -3.67 6.16 -11.37
C VAL A 484 -2.59 6.36 -10.31
N ARG A 485 -2.77 7.33 -9.40
CA ARG A 485 -1.81 7.61 -8.32
C ARG A 485 -2.47 7.57 -6.96
N LEU A 486 -1.75 6.96 -6.01
CA LEU A 486 -2.11 6.93 -4.58
C LEU A 486 -0.86 7.11 -3.71
N SER A 487 -1.10 7.43 -2.43
CA SER A 487 -0.03 7.38 -1.43
C SER A 487 -0.55 6.91 -0.07
N LEU A 488 0.31 6.22 0.67
CA LEU A 488 -0.02 5.76 2.03
C LEU A 488 -0.33 6.95 2.96
N ALA A 489 0.40 8.06 2.81
CA ALA A 489 0.14 9.27 3.59
C ALA A 489 -1.24 9.88 3.31
N ARG A 490 -1.78 9.79 2.08
CA ARG A 490 -3.14 10.25 1.77
C ARG A 490 -4.19 9.29 2.34
N THR A 491 -3.92 7.98 2.31
CA THR A 491 -4.76 6.96 2.96
C THR A 491 -4.77 7.17 4.48
N ALA A 492 -3.61 7.47 5.09
CA ALA A 492 -3.53 7.83 6.51
C ALA A 492 -4.33 9.09 6.84
N HIS A 493 -4.25 10.13 6.00
CA HIS A 493 -5.05 11.34 6.16
C HIS A 493 -6.55 11.04 6.11
N TRP A 494 -6.98 10.17 5.18
CA TRP A 494 -8.38 9.73 5.07
C TRP A 494 -8.84 8.98 6.33
N LEU A 495 -8.00 8.06 6.85
CA LEU A 495 -8.28 7.34 8.10
C LEU A 495 -8.42 8.28 9.30
N LEU A 496 -7.57 9.30 9.38
CA LEU A 496 -7.50 10.22 10.54
C LEU A 496 -8.63 11.25 10.56
N HIS A 497 -9.10 11.71 9.38
CA HIS A 497 -9.92 12.93 9.31
C HIS A 497 -11.27 12.75 8.61
N ASP A 498 -11.34 11.89 7.59
CA ASP A 498 -12.48 11.90 6.68
C ASP A 498 -13.45 10.73 6.93
N LEU A 499 -12.96 9.61 7.47
CA LEU A 499 -13.80 8.45 7.76
C LEU A 499 -14.72 8.69 8.96
N PRO A 500 -15.97 8.18 8.91
CA PRO A 500 -16.85 8.22 10.07
C PRO A 500 -16.20 7.47 11.24
N ALA A 501 -16.32 8.05 12.44
CA ALA A 501 -15.84 7.41 13.67
C ALA A 501 -16.44 6.00 13.80
N ALA A 502 -15.67 5.08 14.39
CA ALA A 502 -16.20 3.76 14.71
C ALA A 502 -17.46 3.92 15.57
N GLU A 503 -18.57 3.29 15.17
CA GLU A 503 -19.78 3.25 16.00
C GLU A 503 -19.36 2.64 17.36
N ALA A 504 -19.53 3.41 18.46
CA ALA A 504 -19.25 2.92 19.80
C ALA A 504 -20.12 1.68 20.04
N GLY A 505 -19.52 0.51 19.98
CA GLY A 505 -20.22 -0.74 20.30
C GLY A 505 -20.81 -0.61 21.70
N THR A 506 -22.13 -0.72 21.82
CA THR A 506 -22.83 -0.87 23.10
C THR A 506 -22.44 -2.20 23.73
N GLY A 507 -21.32 -2.21 24.44
CA GLY A 507 -20.73 -3.38 25.07
C GLY A 507 -19.73 -2.98 26.15
N ALA A 508 -20.12 -2.04 27.05
CA ALA A 508 -19.38 -1.80 28.29
C ALA A 508 -19.70 -2.96 29.26
N GLY A 509 -18.92 -4.02 29.19
CA GLY A 509 -18.81 -5.02 30.25
C GLY A 509 -18.03 -4.41 31.41
N THR A 510 -18.74 -4.01 32.46
CA THR A 510 -18.19 -3.68 33.79
C THR A 510 -17.53 -4.93 34.39
N GLY A 511 -16.21 -5.01 34.30
CA GLY A 511 -15.37 -6.02 35.00
C GLY A 511 -14.59 -5.35 36.11
N ALA A 512 -14.94 -5.71 37.34
CA ALA A 512 -14.37 -5.23 38.59
C ALA A 512 -12.87 -5.49 38.72
N GLY A 513 -12.23 -4.61 39.50
CA GLY A 513 -10.82 -4.48 39.77
C GLY A 513 -10.07 -5.73 40.25
N THR A 514 -8.79 -5.77 39.92
CA THR A 514 -7.75 -6.47 40.66
C THR A 514 -6.49 -5.62 40.69
N GLU A 515 -5.86 -5.61 41.86
CA GLU A 515 -4.76 -4.73 42.31
C GLU A 515 -3.42 -4.93 41.56
N PRO A 516 -2.46 -3.97 41.69
CA PRO A 516 -1.25 -3.92 40.87
C PRO A 516 -0.12 -4.74 41.50
N GLY A 517 0.46 -5.63 40.73
CA GLY A 517 1.65 -6.38 41.10
C GLY A 517 2.53 -6.72 39.90
N ALA A 518 3.78 -6.20 39.97
CA ALA A 518 4.99 -6.60 39.25
C ALA A 518 5.03 -6.44 37.72
N GLN A 519 5.89 -5.53 37.27
CA GLN A 519 6.28 -5.31 35.87
C GLN A 519 7.23 -6.40 35.37
N PRO A 520 7.00 -6.96 34.18
CA PRO A 520 8.05 -7.60 33.38
C PRO A 520 8.54 -6.65 32.28
N GLY A 521 9.85 -6.72 32.00
CA GLY A 521 10.56 -5.81 31.13
C GLY A 521 10.07 -5.79 29.67
N GLY A 522 10.35 -4.64 29.01
CA GLY A 522 9.79 -4.23 27.71
C GLY A 522 10.01 -5.13 26.49
N ALA A 523 10.89 -6.13 26.53
CA ALA A 523 11.15 -7.03 25.38
C ALA A 523 10.09 -8.14 25.21
N ALA A 524 9.35 -8.48 26.26
CA ALA A 524 8.34 -9.54 26.22
C ALA A 524 6.98 -9.08 25.65
N ARG A 525 6.76 -7.78 25.47
CA ARG A 525 5.47 -7.22 25.03
C ARG A 525 5.33 -7.04 23.52
N GLU A 526 6.42 -6.92 22.77
CA GLU A 526 6.34 -6.91 21.28
C GLU A 526 5.99 -8.29 20.71
N ALA A 527 6.35 -9.37 21.39
CA ALA A 527 5.91 -10.74 21.07
C ALA A 527 4.47 -11.03 21.54
N ALA A 528 3.97 -10.31 22.54
CA ALA A 528 2.61 -10.47 23.08
C ALA A 528 1.55 -9.56 22.44
N GLY A 529 1.94 -8.63 21.57
CA GLY A 529 1.05 -7.67 20.89
C GLY A 529 0.21 -8.26 19.76
N ALA A 530 0.32 -9.54 19.46
CA ALA A 530 -0.64 -10.27 18.63
C ALA A 530 -1.65 -10.99 19.53
N ALA A 531 -2.48 -10.23 20.27
CA ALA A 531 -3.72 -10.80 20.77
C ALA A 531 -4.46 -11.37 19.55
N GLN A 532 -4.65 -12.69 19.51
CA GLN A 532 -5.43 -13.32 18.45
C GLN A 532 -6.77 -12.59 18.38
N PRO A 533 -7.24 -12.22 17.18
CA PRO A 533 -8.55 -11.60 17.06
C PRO A 533 -9.59 -12.48 17.74
N ALA A 534 -10.54 -11.83 18.43
CA ALA A 534 -11.57 -12.52 19.20
C ALA A 534 -12.58 -13.30 18.33
N PHE A 535 -12.30 -13.47 17.02
CA PHE A 535 -13.16 -14.19 16.10
C PHE A 535 -12.42 -15.34 15.41
N ASP A 536 -13.16 -16.40 15.07
CA ASP A 536 -12.63 -17.54 14.32
C ASP A 536 -12.39 -17.12 12.85
N GLN A 537 -11.14 -17.17 12.41
CA GLN A 537 -10.70 -16.85 11.05
C GLN A 537 -10.77 -18.06 10.09
N ALA A 538 -10.96 -19.27 10.63
CA ALA A 538 -10.91 -20.49 9.84
C ALA A 538 -11.80 -20.48 8.58
N PRO A 539 -13.01 -19.87 8.60
CA PRO A 539 -13.86 -19.82 7.41
C PRO A 539 -13.25 -19.06 6.21
N TRP A 540 -12.28 -18.17 6.46
CA TRP A 540 -11.65 -17.34 5.43
C TRP A 540 -10.17 -17.69 5.18
N LEU A 541 -9.75 -18.88 5.64
CA LEU A 541 -8.43 -19.44 5.40
C LEU A 541 -8.56 -20.72 4.59
N THR A 542 -7.58 -20.99 3.76
CA THR A 542 -7.48 -22.24 3.01
C THR A 542 -6.04 -22.73 2.95
N GLU A 543 -5.86 -23.98 2.55
CA GLU A 543 -4.56 -24.58 2.36
C GLU A 543 -4.46 -25.25 1.00
N ALA A 544 -3.30 -25.15 0.37
CA ALA A 544 -3.00 -25.83 -0.87
C ALA A 544 -1.51 -26.22 -0.95
N ASP A 545 -1.21 -27.24 -1.70
CA ASP A 545 0.17 -27.59 -2.03
C ASP A 545 0.71 -26.60 -3.06
N SER A 546 1.94 -26.15 -2.85
CA SER A 546 2.62 -25.20 -3.70
C SER A 546 4.09 -25.59 -3.90
N PRO A 547 4.79 -25.02 -4.89
CA PRO A 547 6.25 -25.19 -5.00
C PRO A 547 7.06 -24.70 -3.79
N LEU A 548 6.44 -23.94 -2.88
CA LEU A 548 7.06 -23.46 -1.63
C LEU A 548 6.86 -24.41 -0.45
N GLY A 549 5.99 -25.42 -0.58
CA GLY A 549 5.51 -26.30 0.48
C GLY A 549 3.98 -26.20 0.65
N ARG A 550 3.44 -26.78 1.73
CA ARG A 550 2.03 -26.66 2.10
C ARG A 550 1.75 -25.23 2.53
N LEU A 551 1.05 -24.49 1.69
CA LEU A 551 0.74 -23.08 1.88
C LEU A 551 -0.64 -22.93 2.50
N ARG A 552 -0.73 -22.25 3.68
CA ARG A 552 -1.97 -21.73 4.24
C ARG A 552 -2.05 -20.25 3.99
N TYR A 553 -3.18 -19.77 3.50
CA TYR A 553 -3.35 -18.36 3.11
C TYR A 553 -4.79 -17.88 3.29
N ALA A 554 -4.96 -16.54 3.36
CA ALA A 554 -6.27 -15.90 3.45
C ALA A 554 -6.96 -15.86 2.08
N LEU A 555 -8.26 -16.19 2.05
CA LEU A 555 -9.10 -16.01 0.88
C LEU A 555 -9.29 -14.52 0.58
N SER A 556 -9.55 -14.19 -0.68
CA SER A 556 -9.81 -12.80 -1.06
C SER A 556 -11.16 -12.33 -0.55
N PRO A 557 -11.27 -11.09 0.01
CA PRO A 557 -12.54 -10.49 0.39
C PRO A 557 -13.27 -9.84 -0.80
N VAL A 558 -12.60 -9.73 -1.97
CA VAL A 558 -13.16 -9.13 -3.18
C VAL A 558 -14.04 -10.13 -3.89
N GLY A 559 -15.29 -9.75 -4.16
CA GLY A 559 -16.22 -10.62 -4.86
C GLY A 559 -17.52 -9.92 -5.26
N PHE A 560 -18.18 -10.48 -6.27
CA PHE A 560 -19.49 -10.08 -6.77
C PHE A 560 -20.18 -11.27 -7.42
N GLY A 561 -21.51 -11.28 -7.47
CA GLY A 561 -22.29 -12.36 -8.07
C GLY A 561 -23.63 -12.60 -7.41
N PRO A 562 -24.46 -13.56 -7.88
CA PRO A 562 -25.76 -13.87 -7.29
C PRO A 562 -25.62 -14.30 -5.82
N ALA A 563 -26.69 -14.10 -5.05
CA ALA A 563 -26.74 -14.49 -3.64
C ALA A 563 -26.48 -16.01 -3.50
N GLY A 564 -25.50 -16.38 -2.69
CA GLY A 564 -25.03 -17.76 -2.54
C GLY A 564 -23.65 -18.04 -3.19
N SER A 565 -23.16 -17.18 -4.08
CA SER A 565 -21.81 -17.29 -4.68
C SER A 565 -20.75 -16.52 -3.90
N ALA A 566 -21.10 -15.79 -2.85
CA ALA A 566 -20.25 -14.85 -2.12
C ALA A 566 -19.91 -15.29 -0.69
N THR A 567 -19.99 -16.59 -0.36
CA THR A 567 -19.32 -17.10 0.82
C THR A 567 -17.92 -17.55 0.43
N PRO A 568 -16.86 -17.05 1.10
CA PRO A 568 -15.48 -17.48 0.85
C PRO A 568 -15.22 -18.95 1.16
N SER A 569 -16.22 -19.64 1.69
CA SER A 569 -16.15 -21.04 2.13
C SER A 569 -16.95 -21.90 1.16
N ALA A 570 -16.30 -22.64 0.38
CA ALA A 570 -16.66 -23.89 -0.24
C ALA A 570 -16.36 -23.88 -1.74
N ALA A 571 -15.94 -25.01 -2.23
CA ALA A 571 -15.82 -25.34 -3.63
C ALA A 571 -17.02 -24.78 -4.43
N GLY A 572 -16.80 -23.66 -5.15
CA GLY A 572 -17.85 -23.02 -5.95
C GLY A 572 -17.85 -21.49 -6.00
N SER A 573 -16.95 -20.76 -5.31
CA SER A 573 -16.79 -19.34 -5.60
C SER A 573 -16.33 -19.16 -7.04
N PRO A 574 -17.01 -18.32 -7.87
CA PRO A 574 -16.57 -18.09 -9.26
C PRO A 574 -15.24 -17.34 -9.35
N LEU A 575 -14.77 -16.79 -8.24
CA LEU A 575 -13.51 -16.06 -8.12
C LEU A 575 -12.59 -16.78 -7.14
N ASP A 576 -11.62 -17.51 -7.70
CA ASP A 576 -10.51 -18.10 -6.97
C ASP A 576 -9.23 -17.83 -7.76
N TRP A 577 -8.07 -17.84 -7.07
CA TRP A 577 -6.80 -17.70 -7.77
C TRP A 577 -6.55 -18.92 -8.67
N ALA A 578 -6.27 -18.64 -9.93
CA ALA A 578 -6.03 -19.67 -10.94
C ALA A 578 -4.78 -20.51 -10.62
N ARG A 579 -3.89 -20.00 -9.75
CA ARG A 579 -2.69 -20.70 -9.30
C ARG A 579 -2.30 -20.28 -7.89
N VAL A 580 -1.68 -21.18 -7.16
CA VAL A 580 -1.00 -20.91 -5.89
C VAL A 580 0.35 -20.24 -6.17
N THR A 581 0.91 -19.58 -5.17
CA THR A 581 2.22 -18.94 -5.28
C THR A 581 3.32 -19.94 -5.66
N GLY A 582 4.04 -19.66 -6.74
CA GLY A 582 5.20 -20.39 -7.21
C GLY A 582 6.51 -19.91 -6.59
N GLN A 583 7.64 -20.41 -7.07
CA GLN A 583 8.98 -19.93 -6.68
C GLN A 583 9.19 -18.48 -7.12
N VAL A 584 9.98 -17.71 -6.35
CA VAL A 584 10.43 -16.38 -6.77
C VAL A 584 11.27 -16.53 -8.04
N GLY A 585 10.88 -15.82 -9.10
CA GLY A 585 11.57 -15.89 -10.39
C GLY A 585 11.44 -17.22 -11.13
N GLY A 586 10.49 -18.06 -10.74
CA GLY A 586 10.33 -19.40 -11.29
C GLY A 586 9.59 -19.49 -12.62
N ASP A 587 9.02 -18.39 -13.11
CA ASP A 587 8.24 -18.38 -14.36
C ASP A 587 9.03 -17.76 -15.51
N ALA A 588 8.69 -18.16 -16.74
CA ALA A 588 9.27 -17.59 -17.95
C ALA A 588 8.90 -16.09 -18.09
N THR A 589 9.83 -15.33 -18.66
CA THR A 589 9.69 -13.89 -18.89
C THR A 589 8.96 -13.63 -20.21
N GLU A 590 7.72 -14.11 -20.31
CA GLU A 590 6.86 -14.01 -21.47
C GLU A 590 5.38 -13.97 -21.06
N TRP A 591 4.49 -13.59 -21.97
CA TRP A 591 3.04 -13.68 -21.74
C TRP A 591 2.49 -15.08 -22.04
N VAL A 592 1.44 -15.50 -21.30
CA VAL A 592 0.74 -16.77 -21.50
C VAL A 592 -0.58 -16.56 -22.25
#